data_299b127881e4b055f526ee57d10577cd
#
_entry.id   299b127881e4b055f526ee57d10577cd
#
_cell.length_a   1.000
_cell.length_b   1.000
_cell.length_c   1.000
_cell.angle_alpha   90.00
_cell.angle_beta   90.00
_cell.angle_gamma   90.00
#
_symmetry.space_group_name_H-M   'P 1'
#
loop_
_entity.id
_entity.type
_entity.pdbx_description
1 polymer ?
#
loop_
_entity_poly.entity_id
_entity_poly.type
_entity_poly.pdbx_seq_one_letter_code
_entity_poly.pdbx_strand_id
1 'polypeptide(L)'
;MLDDDNAAFIQAGVSISLAACGPDRLASMSRGFGCKVIDGGRRVAVFLARSQSADLLANIRSSGRVANVFSLPSSNRTVQLKGADACILPFDPADLPIVRGHIDDFVAEVVPLGMPEQVVRTVFSCPADDLVTVIYTPCAGFSQTPGPKAGEPLAGAS
;
A
#
# COMPACT_ATOMS: atom_id res chain seq x y z
N MET A 1 7.16 -1.26 -15.13
CA MET A 1 6.42 -2.51 -14.85
C MET A 1 7.12 -3.21 -13.69
N LEU A 2 6.38 -3.62 -12.65
CA LEU A 2 6.96 -4.41 -11.56
C LEU A 2 7.36 -5.78 -12.07
N ASP A 3 8.53 -6.29 -11.64
CA ASP A 3 8.87 -7.69 -11.81
C ASP A 3 8.02 -8.59 -10.90
N ASP A 4 8.04 -9.89 -11.18
CA ASP A 4 7.18 -10.86 -10.48
C ASP A 4 7.52 -10.97 -8.98
N ASP A 5 8.80 -10.80 -8.59
CA ASP A 5 9.24 -10.85 -7.19
C ASP A 5 8.69 -9.66 -6.39
N ASN A 6 8.81 -8.43 -6.93
CA ASN A 6 8.27 -7.26 -6.27
C ASN A 6 6.73 -7.23 -6.32
N ALA A 7 6.11 -7.73 -7.40
CA ALA A 7 4.66 -7.86 -7.49
C ALA A 7 4.10 -8.85 -6.44
N ALA A 8 4.75 -9.99 -6.25
CA ALA A 8 4.39 -10.95 -5.21
C ALA A 8 4.63 -10.36 -3.80
N PHE A 9 5.77 -9.71 -3.60
CA PHE A 9 6.15 -9.13 -2.32
C PHE A 9 5.15 -8.10 -1.81
N ILE A 10 4.71 -7.14 -2.65
CA ILE A 10 3.79 -6.09 -2.20
C ILE A 10 2.38 -6.61 -1.90
N GLN A 11 2.02 -7.80 -2.39
CA GLN A 11 0.74 -8.46 -2.14
C GLN A 11 0.78 -9.46 -0.97
N ALA A 12 1.94 -9.65 -0.34
CA ALA A 12 2.09 -10.48 0.85
C ALA A 12 1.58 -9.77 2.12
N GLY A 13 1.84 -10.35 3.30
CA GLY A 13 1.49 -9.79 4.62
C GLY A 13 2.32 -8.56 5.03
N VAL A 14 2.50 -7.61 4.12
CA VAL A 14 3.30 -6.39 4.32
C VAL A 14 2.50 -5.27 4.97
N SER A 15 3.16 -4.41 5.74
CA SER A 15 2.60 -3.11 6.12
C SER A 15 2.54 -2.21 4.88
N ILE A 16 1.39 -1.63 4.59
CA ILE A 16 1.17 -0.74 3.46
C ILE A 16 0.93 0.67 3.98
N SER A 17 1.72 1.64 3.54
CA SER A 17 1.57 3.06 3.86
C SER A 17 1.53 3.88 2.59
N LEU A 18 0.37 4.44 2.26
CA LEU A 18 0.17 5.31 1.11
C LEU A 18 0.20 6.77 1.56
N ALA A 19 1.03 7.59 0.93
CA ALA A 19 1.18 9.00 1.20
C ALA A 19 0.95 9.85 -0.05
N ALA A 20 0.44 11.05 0.13
CA ALA A 20 0.33 12.08 -0.89
C ALA A 20 0.57 13.46 -0.29
N CYS A 21 0.91 14.43 -1.14
CA CYS A 21 1.14 15.80 -0.74
C CYS A 21 0.20 16.73 -1.53
N GLY A 22 -0.45 17.63 -0.81
CA GLY A 22 -1.30 18.65 -1.38
C GLY A 22 -0.55 19.88 -1.90
N PRO A 23 -1.28 20.90 -2.40
CA PRO A 23 -0.68 22.15 -2.90
C PRO A 23 0.06 22.93 -1.81
N ASP A 24 -0.34 22.79 -0.56
CA ASP A 24 0.29 23.40 0.62
C ASP A 24 1.60 22.73 1.04
N ARG A 25 1.99 21.65 0.33
CA ARG A 25 3.16 20.81 0.63
C ARG A 25 3.06 20.04 1.96
N LEU A 26 1.89 19.98 2.57
CA LEU A 26 1.67 19.11 3.72
C LEU A 26 1.40 17.69 3.24
N ALA A 27 2.18 16.76 3.75
CA ALA A 27 2.01 15.35 3.47
C ALA A 27 0.94 14.74 4.37
N SER A 28 0.11 13.89 3.80
CA SER A 28 -0.82 13.02 4.52
C SER A 28 -0.52 11.57 4.18
N MET A 29 -0.80 10.68 5.11
CA MET A 29 -0.54 9.25 4.98
C MET A 29 -1.68 8.44 5.60
N SER A 30 -1.99 7.30 4.98
CA SER A 30 -2.95 6.34 5.52
C SER A 30 -2.44 4.91 5.34
N ARG A 31 -2.93 4.03 6.21
CA ARG A 31 -2.68 2.60 6.15
C ARG A 31 -3.49 1.95 5.03
N GLY A 32 -2.84 1.08 4.24
CA GLY A 32 -3.52 0.19 3.31
C GLY A 32 -4.10 -1.04 4.01
N PHE A 33 -5.23 -1.50 3.52
CA PHE A 33 -5.95 -2.71 3.95
C PHE A 33 -5.69 -3.89 3.01
N GLY A 34 -4.75 -3.75 2.11
CA GLY A 34 -4.36 -4.70 1.10
C GLY A 34 -4.10 -3.99 -0.23
N CYS A 35 -3.55 -4.72 -1.18
CA CYS A 35 -3.36 -4.24 -2.54
C CYS A 35 -3.47 -5.38 -3.54
N LYS A 36 -3.64 -5.04 -4.80
CA LYS A 36 -3.49 -5.97 -5.94
C LYS A 36 -2.67 -5.33 -7.04
N VAL A 37 -1.89 -6.16 -7.71
CA VAL A 37 -1.18 -5.81 -8.94
C VAL A 37 -2.02 -6.23 -10.12
N ILE A 38 -2.23 -5.33 -11.06
CA ILE A 38 -3.08 -5.54 -12.23
C ILE A 38 -2.37 -5.17 -13.53
N ASP A 39 -2.99 -5.48 -14.65
CA ASP A 39 -2.48 -5.17 -16.01
C ASP A 39 -1.06 -5.72 -16.25
N GLY A 40 -0.79 -6.94 -15.75
CA GLY A 40 0.52 -7.59 -15.94
C GLY A 40 1.67 -6.84 -15.28
N GLY A 41 1.49 -6.36 -14.04
CA GLY A 41 2.55 -5.67 -13.29
C GLY A 41 2.64 -4.17 -13.55
N ARG A 42 1.74 -3.60 -14.36
CA ARG A 42 1.80 -2.18 -14.73
C ARG A 42 1.12 -1.25 -13.75
N ARG A 43 0.10 -1.71 -13.04
CA ARG A 43 -0.69 -0.88 -12.13
C ARG A 43 -0.82 -1.52 -10.77
N VAL A 44 -0.92 -0.69 -9.75
CA VAL A 44 -1.15 -1.11 -8.35
C VAL A 44 -2.45 -0.47 -7.87
N ALA A 45 -3.33 -1.29 -7.30
CA ALA A 45 -4.54 -0.86 -6.61
C ALA A 45 -4.35 -1.10 -5.11
N VAL A 46 -4.57 -0.08 -4.29
CA VAL A 46 -4.46 -0.11 -2.82
C VAL A 46 -5.82 0.17 -2.21
N PHE A 47 -6.22 -0.62 -1.23
CA PHE A 47 -7.49 -0.47 -0.52
C PHE A 47 -7.28 0.33 0.76
N LEU A 48 -8.13 1.34 0.98
CA LEU A 48 -8.06 2.25 2.13
C LEU A 48 -9.44 2.35 2.81
N ALA A 49 -9.45 2.63 4.11
CA ALA A 49 -10.64 3.08 4.80
C ALA A 49 -10.87 4.57 4.51
N ARG A 50 -11.98 4.91 3.88
CA ARG A 50 -12.32 6.29 3.48
C ARG A 50 -12.37 7.22 4.68
N SER A 51 -13.01 6.78 5.76
CA SER A 51 -13.16 7.55 7.00
C SER A 51 -11.84 7.90 7.67
N GLN A 52 -10.79 7.08 7.45
CA GLN A 52 -9.45 7.26 8.01
C GLN A 52 -8.48 7.98 7.05
N SER A 53 -8.93 8.32 5.84
CA SER A 53 -8.04 8.75 4.75
C SER A 53 -8.48 10.07 4.10
N ALA A 54 -9.29 10.89 4.78
CA ALA A 54 -9.90 12.09 4.18
C ALA A 54 -8.86 13.03 3.56
N ASP A 55 -7.82 13.40 4.31
CA ASP A 55 -6.77 14.31 3.86
C ASP A 55 -5.92 13.70 2.74
N LEU A 56 -5.58 12.41 2.85
CA LEU A 56 -4.87 11.69 1.80
C LEU A 56 -5.66 11.67 0.49
N LEU A 57 -6.94 11.35 0.56
CA LEU A 57 -7.81 11.31 -0.62
C LEU A 57 -7.99 12.71 -1.25
N ALA A 58 -8.06 13.77 -0.43
CA ALA A 58 -8.08 15.15 -0.92
C ALA A 58 -6.77 15.50 -1.65
N ASN A 59 -5.62 15.14 -1.08
CA ASN A 59 -4.30 15.37 -1.68
C ASN A 59 -4.12 14.58 -2.99
N ILE A 60 -4.61 13.34 -3.06
CA ILE A 60 -4.59 12.55 -4.30
C ILE A 60 -5.44 13.21 -5.38
N ARG A 61 -6.66 13.67 -5.07
CA ARG A 61 -7.53 14.36 -6.05
C ARG A 61 -6.88 15.62 -6.62
N SER A 62 -6.09 16.33 -5.81
CA SER A 62 -5.46 17.59 -6.23
C SER A 62 -4.18 17.39 -7.04
N SER A 63 -3.41 16.32 -6.79
CA SER A 63 -2.07 16.16 -7.34
C SER A 63 -1.88 14.92 -8.22
N GLY A 64 -2.66 13.88 -8.00
CA GLY A 64 -2.44 12.55 -8.60
C GLY A 64 -1.12 11.88 -8.15
N ARG A 65 -0.35 12.52 -7.24
CA ARG A 65 0.97 12.06 -6.85
C ARG A 65 0.89 11.25 -5.57
N VAL A 66 1.52 10.09 -5.59
CA VAL A 66 1.56 9.19 -4.44
C VAL A 66 2.97 8.62 -4.23
N ALA A 67 3.27 8.32 -2.97
CA ALA A 67 4.37 7.46 -2.56
C ALA A 67 3.79 6.34 -1.68
N ASN A 68 4.04 5.10 -2.06
CA ASN A 68 3.52 3.93 -1.37
C ASN A 68 4.67 3.08 -0.86
N VAL A 69 4.67 2.79 0.43
CA VAL A 69 5.70 1.98 1.09
C VAL A 69 5.09 0.65 1.51
N PHE A 70 5.79 -0.42 1.18
CA PHE A 70 5.48 -1.79 1.54
C PHE A 70 6.63 -2.36 2.36
N SER A 71 6.36 -2.77 3.59
CA SER A 71 7.40 -3.27 4.50
C SER A 71 6.98 -4.58 5.14
N LEU A 72 7.82 -5.61 5.02
CA LEU A 72 7.58 -6.91 5.67
C LEU A 72 8.16 -6.88 7.09
N PRO A 73 7.33 -7.00 8.14
CA PRO A 73 7.77 -6.80 9.52
C PRO A 73 8.86 -7.78 9.97
N SER A 74 8.80 -9.04 9.55
CA SER A 74 9.75 -10.08 9.98
C SER A 74 11.16 -9.90 9.45
N SER A 75 11.34 -9.27 8.28
CA SER A 75 12.64 -9.13 7.60
C SER A 75 13.10 -7.68 7.44
N ASN A 76 12.23 -6.71 7.68
CA ASN A 76 12.42 -5.30 7.34
C ASN A 76 12.65 -5.04 5.83
N ARG A 77 12.43 -6.05 4.95
CA ARG A 77 12.41 -5.79 3.52
C ARG A 77 11.38 -4.72 3.22
N THR A 78 11.80 -3.65 2.56
CA THR A 78 10.96 -2.49 2.31
C THR A 78 11.14 -2.00 0.88
N VAL A 79 10.02 -1.79 0.21
CA VAL A 79 9.93 -1.26 -1.15
C VAL A 79 9.09 0.01 -1.13
N GLN A 80 9.55 1.05 -1.81
CA GLN A 80 8.78 2.27 -2.07
C GLN A 80 8.47 2.36 -3.55
N LEU A 81 7.20 2.56 -3.88
CA LEU A 81 6.73 2.87 -5.24
C LEU A 81 6.20 4.30 -5.29
N LYS A 82 6.43 4.99 -6.40
CA LYS A 82 5.87 6.33 -6.65
C LYS A 82 5.01 6.31 -7.89
N GLY A 83 3.93 7.10 -7.88
CA GLY A 83 3.03 7.30 -9.01
C GLY A 83 2.66 8.77 -9.16
N ALA A 84 2.26 9.15 -10.37
CA ALA A 84 1.87 10.53 -10.69
C ALA A 84 0.47 10.62 -11.36
N ASP A 85 -0.21 9.50 -11.49
CA ASP A 85 -1.52 9.34 -12.14
C ASP A 85 -2.56 8.70 -11.21
N ALA A 86 -2.34 8.78 -9.89
CA ALA A 86 -3.22 8.14 -8.92
C ALA A 86 -4.64 8.69 -9.02
N CYS A 87 -5.60 7.78 -9.06
CA CYS A 87 -7.02 8.11 -9.02
C CYS A 87 -7.75 7.25 -8.00
N ILE A 88 -8.90 7.77 -7.55
CA ILE A 88 -9.74 7.16 -6.52
C ILE A 88 -10.96 6.55 -7.21
N LEU A 89 -11.17 5.26 -6.97
CA LEU A 89 -12.31 4.50 -7.50
C LEU A 89 -13.15 3.95 -6.35
N PRO A 90 -14.44 3.66 -6.59
CA PRO A 90 -15.23 2.86 -5.67
C PRO A 90 -14.53 1.51 -5.40
N PHE A 91 -14.68 1.00 -4.18
CA PHE A 91 -14.21 -0.36 -3.86
C PHE A 91 -15.09 -1.39 -4.57
N ASP A 92 -14.45 -2.35 -5.23
CA ASP A 92 -15.15 -3.49 -5.83
C ASP A 92 -15.38 -4.57 -4.73
N PRO A 93 -16.62 -4.95 -4.42
CA PRO A 93 -16.89 -6.01 -3.45
C PRO A 93 -16.22 -7.35 -3.78
N ALA A 94 -15.91 -7.61 -5.04
CA ALA A 94 -15.15 -8.78 -5.47
C ALA A 94 -13.72 -8.83 -4.92
N ASP A 95 -13.18 -7.70 -4.49
CA ASP A 95 -11.84 -7.59 -3.89
C ASP A 95 -11.84 -7.83 -2.37
N LEU A 96 -12.98 -8.00 -1.73
CA LEU A 96 -13.06 -8.24 -0.28
C LEU A 96 -12.25 -9.45 0.20
N PRO A 97 -12.16 -10.57 -0.53
CA PRO A 97 -11.27 -11.67 -0.18
C PRO A 97 -9.79 -11.28 -0.12
N ILE A 98 -9.34 -10.35 -0.98
CA ILE A 98 -7.95 -9.84 -0.96
C ILE A 98 -7.68 -9.06 0.32
N VAL A 99 -8.62 -8.18 0.71
CA VAL A 99 -8.51 -7.43 1.97
C VAL A 99 -8.44 -8.37 3.18
N ARG A 100 -9.31 -9.38 3.24
CA ARG A 100 -9.32 -10.37 4.32
C ARG A 100 -8.04 -11.19 4.37
N GLY A 101 -7.61 -11.70 3.21
CA GLY A 101 -6.36 -12.46 3.08
C GLY A 101 -5.15 -11.64 3.52
N HIS A 102 -5.06 -10.38 3.11
CA HIS A 102 -3.98 -9.49 3.54
C HIS A 102 -3.94 -9.31 5.07
N ILE A 103 -5.10 -9.16 5.71
CA ILE A 103 -5.18 -9.02 7.18
C ILE A 103 -4.69 -10.31 7.86
N ASP A 104 -5.10 -11.48 7.36
CA ASP A 104 -4.69 -12.78 7.90
C ASP A 104 -3.18 -13.00 7.72
N ASP A 105 -2.62 -12.67 6.55
CA ASP A 105 -1.19 -12.74 6.28
C ASP A 105 -0.39 -11.77 7.15
N PHE A 106 -0.90 -10.55 7.35
CA PHE A 106 -0.24 -9.57 8.24
C PHE A 106 -0.28 -10.01 9.71
N VAL A 107 -1.39 -10.61 10.18
CA VAL A 107 -1.48 -11.24 11.50
C VAL A 107 -0.41 -12.32 11.66
N ALA A 108 -0.27 -13.21 10.65
CA ALA A 108 0.73 -14.27 10.65
C ALA A 108 2.17 -13.74 10.74
N GLU A 109 2.43 -12.56 10.15
CA GLU A 109 3.73 -11.88 10.20
C GLU A 109 4.04 -11.28 11.58
N VAL A 110 3.08 -10.61 12.21
CA VAL A 110 3.37 -9.78 13.39
C VAL A 110 3.13 -10.47 14.73
N VAL A 111 2.29 -11.51 14.78
CA VAL A 111 2.04 -12.27 16.02
C VAL A 111 3.31 -12.93 16.56
N PRO A 112 4.16 -13.58 15.75
CA PRO A 112 5.44 -14.10 16.21
C PRO A 112 6.41 -13.03 16.71
N LEU A 113 6.22 -11.77 16.32
CA LEU A 113 7.00 -10.61 16.76
C LEU A 113 6.47 -10.01 18.06
N GLY A 114 5.43 -10.60 18.67
CA GLY A 114 4.87 -10.18 19.96
C GLY A 114 3.66 -9.24 19.85
N MET A 115 3.12 -9.00 18.65
CA MET A 115 1.90 -8.20 18.51
C MET A 115 0.66 -9.06 18.77
N PRO A 116 -0.23 -8.72 19.71
CA PRO A 116 -1.45 -9.48 19.92
C PRO A 116 -2.38 -9.46 18.70
N GLU A 117 -2.85 -10.63 18.28
CA GLU A 117 -3.75 -10.77 17.10
C GLU A 117 -4.97 -9.84 17.21
N GLN A 118 -5.61 -9.78 18.37
CA GLN A 118 -6.79 -8.94 18.58
C GLN A 118 -6.51 -7.47 18.33
N VAL A 119 -5.34 -6.97 18.68
CA VAL A 119 -4.92 -5.58 18.42
C VAL A 119 -4.81 -5.34 16.93
N VAL A 120 -4.16 -6.26 16.21
CA VAL A 120 -4.02 -6.16 14.74
C VAL A 120 -5.39 -6.15 14.07
N ARG A 121 -6.26 -7.10 14.38
CA ARG A 121 -7.60 -7.17 13.80
C ARG A 121 -8.46 -5.96 14.14
N THR A 122 -8.28 -5.37 15.32
CA THR A 122 -8.98 -4.11 15.68
C THR A 122 -8.49 -2.94 14.83
N VAL A 123 -7.17 -2.82 14.63
CA VAL A 123 -6.58 -1.76 13.78
C VAL A 123 -7.02 -1.88 12.32
N PHE A 124 -7.21 -3.11 11.83
CA PHE A 124 -7.72 -3.39 10.48
C PHE A 124 -9.24 -3.60 10.41
N SER A 125 -9.97 -3.23 11.46
CA SER A 125 -11.44 -3.27 11.42
C SER A 125 -11.98 -2.12 10.57
N CYS A 126 -12.63 -2.47 9.46
CA CYS A 126 -13.22 -1.51 8.54
C CYS A 126 -14.46 -2.13 7.89
N PRO A 127 -15.63 -1.45 7.93
CA PRO A 127 -16.80 -1.87 7.16
C PRO A 127 -16.50 -1.87 5.65
N ALA A 128 -17.04 -2.82 4.91
CA ALA A 128 -16.77 -2.93 3.47
C ALA A 128 -17.25 -1.71 2.66
N ASP A 129 -18.30 -1.03 3.12
CA ASP A 129 -18.85 0.19 2.50
C ASP A 129 -18.01 1.44 2.79
N ASP A 130 -17.08 1.37 3.76
CA ASP A 130 -16.09 2.42 4.01
C ASP A 130 -14.81 2.23 3.18
N LEU A 131 -14.63 1.09 2.52
CA LEU A 131 -13.47 0.87 1.66
C LEU A 131 -13.53 1.69 0.38
N VAL A 132 -12.36 2.11 -0.07
CA VAL A 132 -12.13 2.82 -1.34
C VAL A 132 -10.83 2.31 -1.97
N THR A 133 -10.75 2.34 -3.29
CA THR A 133 -9.58 1.91 -4.06
C THR A 133 -8.81 3.11 -4.57
N VAL A 134 -7.50 3.17 -4.31
CA VAL A 134 -6.58 4.08 -5.00
C VAL A 134 -5.76 3.26 -5.99
N ILE A 135 -5.80 3.66 -7.26
CA ILE A 135 -5.08 2.98 -8.33
C ILE A 135 -4.07 3.94 -8.97
N TYR A 136 -2.85 3.45 -9.24
CA TYR A 136 -1.80 4.24 -9.87
C TYR A 136 -0.85 3.36 -10.70
N THR A 137 -0.13 3.99 -11.62
CA THR A 137 0.97 3.39 -12.37
C THR A 137 2.29 3.72 -11.68
N PRO A 138 3.06 2.73 -11.20
CA PRO A 138 4.41 2.99 -10.67
C PRO A 138 5.30 3.62 -11.75
N CYS A 139 5.77 4.85 -11.50
CA CYS A 139 6.72 5.55 -12.36
C CYS A 139 8.15 5.56 -11.80
N ALA A 140 8.33 5.16 -10.55
CA ALA A 140 9.63 4.92 -9.91
C ALA A 140 9.47 3.95 -8.74
N GLY A 141 10.48 3.13 -8.51
CA GLY A 141 10.55 2.20 -7.38
C GLY A 141 11.93 2.21 -6.74
N PHE A 142 11.99 2.04 -5.42
CA PHE A 142 13.22 2.09 -4.65
C PHE A 142 13.22 1.00 -3.58
N SER A 143 14.39 0.39 -3.37
CA SER A 143 14.64 -0.39 -2.16
C SER A 143 14.76 0.57 -0.98
N GLN A 144 13.98 0.33 0.07
CA GLN A 144 14.06 1.06 1.34
C GLN A 144 14.42 0.11 2.50
N THR A 145 14.82 -1.11 2.16
CA THR A 145 15.32 -2.07 3.15
C THR A 145 16.54 -1.48 3.86
N PRO A 146 16.56 -1.44 5.21
CA PRO A 146 17.70 -0.91 5.94
C PRO A 146 19.01 -1.60 5.55
N GLY A 147 20.02 -0.80 5.19
CA GLY A 147 21.32 -1.31 4.75
C GLY A 147 21.95 -0.48 3.65
N PRO A 148 23.09 -0.93 3.11
CA PRO A 148 23.88 -0.16 2.12
C PRO A 148 23.14 0.05 0.78
N LYS A 149 22.10 -0.73 0.51
CA LYS A 149 21.28 -0.61 -0.72
C LYS A 149 20.00 0.21 -0.54
N ALA A 150 19.82 0.85 0.63
CA ALA A 150 18.66 1.71 0.84
C ALA A 150 18.71 2.93 -0.12
N GLY A 151 17.61 3.16 -0.84
CA GLY A 151 17.51 4.21 -1.85
C GLY A 151 17.92 3.79 -3.26
N GLU A 152 18.44 2.58 -3.48
CA GLU A 152 18.72 2.09 -4.83
C GLU A 152 17.42 1.92 -5.63
N PRO A 153 17.41 2.32 -6.93
CA PRO A 153 16.28 2.07 -7.80
C PRO A 153 16.03 0.56 -7.97
N LEU A 154 14.74 0.19 -8.02
CA LEU A 154 14.34 -1.17 -8.38
C LEU A 154 14.53 -1.39 -9.88
N ALA A 155 15.00 -2.57 -10.25
CA ALA A 155 15.08 -2.97 -11.65
C ALA A 155 13.65 -2.98 -12.27
N GLY A 156 13.49 -2.34 -13.41
CA GLY A 156 12.24 -2.36 -14.19
C GLY A 156 11.14 -1.38 -13.75
N ALA A 157 11.32 -0.61 -12.69
CA ALA A 157 10.38 0.43 -12.25
C ALA A 157 10.71 1.80 -12.87
N SER A 158 10.77 1.85 -14.20
CA SER A 158 10.94 3.07 -15.00
C SER A 158 9.79 3.19 -15.98
#